data_b74ee6236b4f9ee3e64c3995c84c79d9
#
_entry.id   b74ee6236b4f9ee3e64c3995c84c79d9
#
_cell.length_a   1.000
_cell.length_b   1.000
_cell.length_c   1.000
_cell.angle_alpha   90.00
_cell.angle_beta   90.00
_cell.angle_gamma   90.00
#
_symmetry.space_group_name_H-M   'P 1'
#
loop_
_entity.id
_entity.type
_entity.pdbx_description
1 polymer ?
#
loop_
_entity_poly.entity_id
_entity_poly.type
_entity_poly.pdbx_seq_one_letter_code
_entity_poly.pdbx_strand_id
1 'polypeptide(L)'
;IARRRAGGLGALPADEAQPLAMQALRFIYRVLFLLYAEASPELGVLPVGAPEYENGYSLDRLRDLLLVELTGASRDGTHLYDSLAVLFRLVDRGNLELGVPERDQTAALPFHALRADLFRPGATGRIDEVGLGNAALQQVLGRLLLSKERAGRDRGFISYAELGINQLGAVYEGLMSYTGVFAPTDMFEVAPGGNPAKGSWLVPVERATDLADKDFVMVHDPVRGDRRKTHRTGRFVFRLSGRERQQSASYYTPEVLTRFTVGQALAELLDRDGRTTPADEILRMSICEPALGSGAFAIEATGQLAEQYLARKQKETGRAIDPEDYPVQLQRAKAFIALHNVYGVDLNATAVEFAEITLWLDTMVRGLDAPWFGLRLRRGDSLIGARHGFYTTGQVADRSWRTARPTDVPLE
;
A
#
# COMPACT_ATOMS: atom_id res chain seq x y z
N ILE A 1 11.93 1.04 -18.97
CA ILE A 1 11.92 0.49 -20.35
C ILE A 1 13.03 1.11 -21.18
N ALA A 2 13.16 2.44 -21.25
CA ALA A 2 14.21 3.10 -22.03
C ALA A 2 15.63 2.66 -21.59
N ARG A 3 15.91 2.67 -20.28
CA ARG A 3 17.19 2.20 -19.72
C ARG A 3 17.46 0.73 -20.01
N ARG A 4 16.43 -0.13 -19.88
CA ARG A 4 16.54 -1.55 -20.20
C ARG A 4 16.98 -1.76 -21.65
N ARG A 5 16.38 -1.03 -22.59
CA ARG A 5 16.78 -1.06 -24.01
C ARG A 5 18.20 -0.55 -24.22
N ALA A 6 18.56 0.57 -23.57
CA ALA A 6 19.92 1.13 -23.67
C ALA A 6 20.99 0.20 -23.08
N GLY A 7 20.65 -0.59 -22.04
CA GLY A 7 21.52 -1.61 -21.44
C GLY A 7 21.54 -2.95 -22.20
N GLY A 8 20.95 -3.03 -23.40
CA GLY A 8 20.95 -4.25 -24.21
C GLY A 8 20.02 -5.35 -23.71
N LEU A 9 19.20 -5.09 -22.68
CA LEU A 9 18.22 -6.02 -22.17
C LEU A 9 16.99 -6.06 -23.10
N GLY A 10 16.47 -7.25 -23.38
CA GLY A 10 15.32 -7.44 -24.26
C GLY A 10 14.06 -6.71 -23.80
N ALA A 11 13.09 -6.54 -24.72
CA ALA A 11 11.78 -6.03 -24.37
C ALA A 11 11.09 -6.95 -23.35
N LEU A 12 10.33 -6.36 -22.44
CA LEU A 12 9.48 -7.15 -21.54
C LEU A 12 8.30 -7.74 -22.29
N PRO A 13 7.91 -9.00 -22.02
CA PRO A 13 6.70 -9.60 -22.56
C PRO A 13 5.43 -8.81 -22.18
N ALA A 14 4.35 -9.01 -22.92
CA ALA A 14 3.11 -8.24 -22.69
C ALA A 14 2.49 -8.49 -21.32
N ASP A 15 2.59 -9.70 -20.80
CA ASP A 15 2.11 -10.12 -19.48
C ASP A 15 2.90 -9.52 -18.31
N GLU A 16 4.10 -9.03 -18.57
CA GLU A 16 4.92 -8.32 -17.56
C GLU A 16 4.48 -6.84 -17.35
N ALA A 17 3.52 -6.34 -18.11
CA ALA A 17 3.11 -4.94 -17.96
C ALA A 17 2.44 -4.66 -16.61
N GLN A 18 1.52 -5.52 -16.17
CA GLN A 18 0.86 -5.36 -14.88
C GLN A 18 1.82 -5.64 -13.70
N PRO A 19 2.63 -6.70 -13.69
CA PRO A 19 3.70 -6.86 -12.70
C PRO A 19 4.64 -5.66 -12.60
N LEU A 20 5.03 -5.06 -13.72
CA LEU A 20 5.86 -3.84 -13.71
C LEU A 20 5.14 -2.64 -13.08
N ALA A 21 3.84 -2.47 -13.37
CA ALA A 21 3.03 -1.43 -12.74
C ALA A 21 2.99 -1.61 -11.22
N MET A 22 2.80 -2.83 -10.74
CA MET A 22 2.79 -3.15 -9.31
C MET A 22 4.15 -2.86 -8.65
N GLN A 23 5.25 -3.23 -9.30
CA GLN A 23 6.59 -2.93 -8.78
C GLN A 23 6.86 -1.41 -8.72
N ALA A 24 6.37 -0.65 -9.70
CA ALA A 24 6.47 0.81 -9.69
C ALA A 24 5.68 1.43 -8.52
N LEU A 25 4.50 0.90 -8.24
CA LEU A 25 3.70 1.30 -7.08
C LEU A 25 4.42 0.96 -5.77
N ARG A 26 4.93 -0.24 -5.61
CA ARG A 26 5.71 -0.64 -4.43
C ARG A 26 6.94 0.24 -4.22
N PHE A 27 7.62 0.64 -5.29
CA PHE A 27 8.73 1.57 -5.21
C PHE A 27 8.29 2.94 -4.65
N ILE A 28 7.19 3.51 -5.15
CA ILE A 28 6.63 4.76 -4.63
C ILE A 28 6.23 4.57 -3.16
N TYR A 29 5.70 3.42 -2.81
CA TYR A 29 5.32 3.09 -1.43
C TYR A 29 6.49 3.04 -0.47
N ARG A 30 7.61 2.45 -0.87
CA ARG A 30 8.84 2.49 -0.06
C ARG A 30 9.21 3.93 0.28
N VAL A 31 9.15 4.82 -0.72
CA VAL A 31 9.47 6.24 -0.51
C VAL A 31 8.46 6.90 0.43
N LEU A 32 7.15 6.70 0.20
CA LEU A 32 6.10 7.28 1.04
C LEU A 32 6.16 6.75 2.48
N PHE A 33 6.40 5.45 2.65
CA PHE A 33 6.60 4.84 3.96
C PHE A 33 7.76 5.47 4.71
N LEU A 34 8.90 5.66 4.05
CA LEU A 34 10.07 6.26 4.70
C LEU A 34 9.84 7.74 5.03
N LEU A 35 9.14 8.49 4.18
CA LEU A 35 8.73 9.86 4.48
C LEU A 35 7.81 9.93 5.71
N TYR A 36 6.90 8.97 5.82
CA TYR A 36 6.06 8.84 7.01
C TYR A 36 6.88 8.45 8.25
N ALA A 37 7.81 7.49 8.12
CA ALA A 37 8.66 7.04 9.21
C ALA A 37 9.62 8.14 9.69
N GLU A 38 10.14 8.99 8.80
CA GLU A 38 10.93 10.19 9.19
C GLU A 38 10.07 11.21 9.94
N ALA A 39 8.81 11.36 9.57
CA ALA A 39 7.87 12.27 10.22
C ALA A 39 7.34 11.73 11.56
N SER A 40 7.55 10.44 11.84
CA SER A 40 7.06 9.71 13.03
C SER A 40 8.20 8.96 13.73
N PRO A 41 9.15 9.68 14.36
CA PRO A 41 10.34 9.07 15.01
C PRO A 41 9.99 8.06 16.10
N GLU A 42 8.81 8.19 16.71
CA GLU A 42 8.30 7.27 17.75
C GLU A 42 8.13 5.84 17.25
N LEU A 43 7.99 5.63 15.94
CA LEU A 43 7.92 4.30 15.33
C LEU A 43 9.26 3.55 15.43
N GLY A 44 10.38 4.27 15.57
CA GLY A 44 11.71 3.67 15.72
C GLY A 44 12.22 2.90 14.51
N VAL A 45 11.65 3.15 13.32
CA VAL A 45 12.05 2.51 12.05
C VAL A 45 13.37 3.07 11.53
N LEU A 46 13.51 4.38 11.64
CA LEU A 46 14.67 5.13 11.17
C LEU A 46 15.35 5.80 12.36
N PRO A 47 16.68 5.89 12.37
CA PRO A 47 17.43 6.55 13.44
C PRO A 47 17.40 8.08 13.29
N VAL A 48 16.21 8.65 13.23
CA VAL A 48 15.96 10.09 13.10
C VAL A 48 16.57 10.82 14.28
N GLY A 49 17.22 11.95 14.02
CA GLY A 49 17.95 12.73 15.04
C GLY A 49 19.43 12.35 15.15
N ALA A 50 19.88 11.25 14.56
CA ALA A 50 21.29 10.93 14.47
C ALA A 50 21.94 11.74 13.32
N PRO A 51 23.02 12.53 13.58
CA PRO A 51 23.66 13.35 12.55
C PRO A 51 24.11 12.58 11.30
N GLU A 52 24.55 11.34 11.49
CA GLU A 52 24.98 10.45 10.41
C GLU A 52 23.80 10.05 9.52
N TYR A 53 22.61 9.86 10.10
CA TYR A 53 21.38 9.59 9.36
C TYR A 53 20.95 10.84 8.58
N GLU A 54 20.83 11.97 9.25
CA GLU A 54 20.36 13.22 8.66
C GLU A 54 21.22 13.67 7.48
N ASN A 55 22.54 13.54 7.60
CA ASN A 55 23.47 13.94 6.56
C ASN A 55 23.69 12.89 5.47
N GLY A 56 23.50 11.60 5.78
CA GLY A 56 23.87 10.49 4.89
C GLY A 56 22.68 9.81 4.20
N TYR A 57 21.56 9.64 4.87
CA TYR A 57 20.49 8.73 4.46
C TYR A 57 19.10 9.38 4.42
N SER A 58 18.86 10.46 5.15
CA SER A 58 17.56 11.12 5.25
C SER A 58 16.98 11.47 3.88
N LEU A 59 15.67 11.26 3.73
CA LEU A 59 14.93 11.71 2.56
C LEU A 59 14.81 13.23 2.51
N ASP A 60 14.87 13.89 3.67
CA ASP A 60 14.89 15.35 3.75
C ASP A 60 16.08 15.94 2.98
N ARG A 61 17.25 15.32 3.10
CA ARG A 61 18.46 15.70 2.32
C ARG A 61 18.22 15.66 0.80
N LEU A 62 17.34 14.79 0.33
CA LEU A 62 17.04 14.70 -1.10
C LEU A 62 16.28 15.93 -1.63
N ARG A 63 15.67 16.74 -0.75
CA ARG A 63 14.96 17.97 -1.12
C ARG A 63 15.91 18.96 -1.82
N ASP A 64 17.10 19.14 -1.26
CA ASP A 64 18.10 20.04 -1.83
C ASP A 64 18.57 19.55 -3.20
N LEU A 65 18.73 18.23 -3.35
CA LEU A 65 19.12 17.61 -4.63
C LEU A 65 18.05 17.72 -5.72
N LEU A 66 16.76 17.93 -5.35
CA LEU A 66 15.69 18.14 -6.31
C LEU A 66 15.77 19.51 -7.01
N LEU A 67 16.39 20.47 -6.36
CA LEU A 67 16.54 21.83 -6.88
C LEU A 67 17.81 22.00 -7.71
N VAL A 68 18.69 20.99 -7.72
CA VAL A 68 19.92 21.02 -8.50
C VAL A 68 19.61 20.71 -9.97
N GLU A 69 20.08 21.57 -10.87
CA GLU A 69 19.98 21.34 -12.30
C GLU A 69 20.92 20.21 -12.72
N LEU A 70 20.37 19.19 -13.37
CA LEU A 70 21.13 18.03 -13.83
C LEU A 70 21.82 18.35 -15.15
N THR A 71 23.15 18.17 -15.18
CA THR A 71 23.95 18.22 -16.41
C THR A 71 23.67 17.03 -17.32
N GLY A 72 24.08 17.11 -18.60
CA GLY A 72 23.89 16.01 -19.54
C GLY A 72 24.45 14.67 -19.04
N ALA A 73 25.62 14.68 -18.42
CA ALA A 73 26.26 13.47 -17.88
C ALA A 73 25.57 12.93 -16.62
N SER A 74 25.04 13.80 -15.77
CA SER A 74 24.39 13.39 -14.52
C SER A 74 22.92 12.93 -14.69
N ARG A 75 22.26 13.29 -15.79
CA ARG A 75 20.84 12.96 -16.03
C ARG A 75 20.58 11.47 -16.04
N ASP A 76 21.47 10.71 -16.68
CA ASP A 76 21.35 9.26 -16.84
C ASP A 76 22.06 8.47 -15.75
N GLY A 77 22.82 9.13 -14.89
CA GLY A 77 23.42 8.52 -13.69
C GLY A 77 22.35 7.98 -12.73
N THR A 78 22.74 7.13 -11.78
CA THR A 78 21.84 6.43 -10.85
C THR A 78 22.05 6.78 -9.39
N HIS A 79 22.87 7.76 -9.07
CA HIS A 79 23.27 8.03 -7.68
C HIS A 79 22.10 8.31 -6.72
N LEU A 80 21.01 8.95 -7.19
CA LEU A 80 19.80 9.12 -6.38
C LEU A 80 19.12 7.78 -6.09
N TYR A 81 19.05 6.92 -7.12
CA TYR A 81 18.50 5.58 -6.97
C TYR A 81 19.36 4.72 -6.06
N ASP A 82 20.67 4.75 -6.23
CA ASP A 82 21.61 3.96 -5.45
C ASP A 82 21.56 4.36 -3.96
N SER A 83 21.43 5.65 -3.66
CA SER A 83 21.23 6.16 -2.30
C SER A 83 19.95 5.60 -1.66
N LEU A 84 18.82 5.62 -2.38
CA LEU A 84 17.58 5.03 -1.89
C LEU A 84 17.68 3.50 -1.75
N ALA A 85 18.34 2.83 -2.68
CA ALA A 85 18.53 1.38 -2.63
C ALA A 85 19.36 0.94 -1.42
N VAL A 86 20.34 1.76 -1.00
CA VAL A 86 21.08 1.54 0.25
C VAL A 86 20.15 1.65 1.45
N LEU A 87 19.35 2.72 1.51
CA LEU A 87 18.40 2.94 2.60
C LEU A 87 17.35 1.82 2.67
N PHE A 88 16.79 1.40 1.53
CA PHE A 88 15.85 0.27 1.48
C PHE A 88 16.44 -1.03 2.03
N ARG A 89 17.73 -1.30 1.74
CA ARG A 89 18.42 -2.49 2.28
C ARG A 89 18.66 -2.39 3.78
N LEU A 90 19.02 -1.21 4.28
CA LEU A 90 19.20 -0.96 5.71
C LEU A 90 17.89 -1.14 6.47
N VAL A 91 16.78 -0.67 5.90
CA VAL A 91 15.44 -0.86 6.46
C VAL A 91 15.02 -2.33 6.41
N ASP A 92 15.27 -3.06 5.31
CA ASP A 92 14.90 -4.47 5.19
C ASP A 92 15.68 -5.36 6.15
N ARG A 93 17.02 -5.23 6.16
CA ARG A 93 17.93 -6.18 6.82
C ARG A 93 18.52 -5.67 8.13
N GLY A 94 18.45 -4.37 8.36
CA GLY A 94 19.19 -3.74 9.43
C GLY A 94 20.71 -3.77 9.20
N ASN A 95 21.45 -3.33 10.19
CA ASN A 95 22.91 -3.46 10.27
C ASN A 95 23.37 -3.87 11.67
N LEU A 96 22.45 -4.25 12.54
CA LEU A 96 22.77 -4.76 13.88
C LEU A 96 23.07 -6.26 13.81
N GLU A 97 23.99 -6.71 14.63
CA GLU A 97 24.34 -8.12 14.73
C GLU A 97 23.23 -8.90 15.45
N LEU A 98 22.75 -9.98 14.83
CA LEU A 98 21.70 -10.82 15.41
C LEU A 98 22.22 -11.54 16.68
N GLY A 99 21.43 -11.46 17.74
CA GLY A 99 21.76 -12.12 19.02
C GLY A 99 22.71 -11.35 19.93
N VAL A 100 23.23 -10.20 19.49
CA VAL A 100 24.01 -9.28 20.34
C VAL A 100 23.07 -8.24 20.93
N PRO A 101 23.05 -7.99 22.24
CA PRO A 101 22.25 -6.93 22.85
C PRO A 101 22.58 -5.57 22.22
N GLU A 102 21.58 -4.71 22.04
CA GLU A 102 21.74 -3.39 21.40
C GLU A 102 22.85 -2.55 22.04
N ARG A 103 22.97 -2.58 23.38
CA ARG A 103 24.03 -1.89 24.17
C ARG A 103 25.45 -2.35 23.83
N ASP A 104 25.60 -3.55 23.28
CA ASP A 104 26.88 -4.18 22.97
C ASP A 104 27.19 -4.11 21.46
N GLN A 105 26.28 -3.50 20.67
CA GLN A 105 26.47 -3.31 19.22
C GLN A 105 27.50 -2.21 18.95
N THR A 106 28.34 -2.45 17.97
CA THR A 106 29.39 -1.51 17.54
C THR A 106 28.98 -0.60 16.40
N ALA A 107 27.75 -0.75 15.87
CA ALA A 107 27.26 0.07 14.78
C ALA A 107 27.06 1.52 15.23
N ALA A 108 27.76 2.46 14.59
CA ALA A 108 27.65 3.89 14.86
C ALA A 108 26.27 4.46 14.56
N LEU A 109 25.55 3.83 13.61
CA LEU A 109 24.20 4.21 13.20
C LEU A 109 23.32 2.94 13.14
N PRO A 110 22.56 2.62 14.21
CA PRO A 110 21.80 1.39 14.28
C PRO A 110 20.53 1.44 13.41
N PHE A 111 20.37 0.47 12.53
CA PHE A 111 19.14 0.18 11.82
C PHE A 111 18.57 -1.16 12.29
N HIS A 112 17.37 -1.16 12.79
CA HIS A 112 16.63 -2.38 13.09
C HIS A 112 16.04 -2.97 11.82
N ALA A 113 16.20 -4.28 11.64
CA ALA A 113 15.64 -4.97 10.46
C ALA A 113 14.12 -4.98 10.52
N LEU A 114 13.48 -4.41 9.52
CA LEU A 114 12.03 -4.37 9.43
C LEU A 114 11.44 -5.67 8.85
N ARG A 115 12.17 -6.33 7.94
CA ARG A 115 11.82 -7.60 7.27
C ARG A 115 10.44 -7.64 6.62
N ALA A 116 9.91 -6.47 6.25
CA ALA A 116 8.62 -6.35 5.60
C ALA A 116 8.70 -6.74 4.12
N ASP A 117 7.67 -7.42 3.60
CA ASP A 117 7.59 -7.86 2.21
C ASP A 117 7.75 -6.70 1.22
N LEU A 118 7.26 -5.51 1.58
CA LEU A 118 7.42 -4.29 0.80
C LEU A 118 8.89 -3.97 0.48
N PHE A 119 9.83 -4.21 1.41
CA PHE A 119 11.24 -3.86 1.27
C PHE A 119 12.11 -4.98 0.70
N ARG A 120 11.59 -6.21 0.60
CA ARG A 120 12.34 -7.35 0.04
C ARG A 120 12.78 -7.09 -1.40
N PRO A 121 13.96 -7.56 -1.81
CA PRO A 121 14.51 -7.34 -3.15
C PRO A 121 13.55 -7.72 -4.28
N GLY A 122 12.79 -8.82 -4.13
CA GLY A 122 11.83 -9.28 -5.13
C GLY A 122 10.64 -8.33 -5.37
N ALA A 123 10.34 -7.44 -4.42
CA ALA A 123 9.19 -6.54 -4.53
C ALA A 123 9.31 -5.51 -5.66
N THR A 124 10.53 -5.15 -6.06
CA THR A 124 10.85 -4.16 -7.12
C THR A 124 11.89 -4.66 -8.12
N GLY A 125 12.09 -5.97 -8.25
CA GLY A 125 13.20 -6.58 -8.96
C GLY A 125 13.42 -6.09 -10.40
N ARG A 126 12.34 -5.84 -11.20
CA ARG A 126 12.46 -5.30 -12.56
C ARG A 126 12.96 -3.85 -12.61
N ILE A 127 12.70 -3.09 -11.55
CA ILE A 127 13.20 -1.71 -11.41
C ILE A 127 14.64 -1.77 -10.95
N ASP A 128 14.94 -2.64 -9.99
CA ASP A 128 16.26 -2.80 -9.40
C ASP A 128 17.29 -3.32 -10.41
N GLU A 129 16.86 -4.15 -11.37
CA GLU A 129 17.69 -4.67 -12.47
C GLU A 129 18.32 -3.57 -13.32
N VAL A 130 17.65 -2.45 -13.49
CA VAL A 130 18.10 -1.36 -14.37
C VAL A 130 18.45 -0.07 -13.63
N GLY A 131 17.96 0.10 -12.40
CA GLY A 131 17.99 1.36 -11.67
C GLY A 131 17.16 2.46 -12.35
N LEU A 132 16.84 3.51 -11.63
CA LEU A 132 16.18 4.70 -12.19
C LEU A 132 17.23 5.79 -12.44
N GLY A 133 17.20 6.41 -13.64
CA GLY A 133 18.05 7.55 -13.93
C GLY A 133 17.69 8.75 -13.07
N ASN A 134 18.69 9.57 -12.72
CA ASN A 134 18.51 10.72 -11.83
C ASN A 134 17.42 11.67 -12.32
N ALA A 135 17.32 11.96 -13.61
CA ALA A 135 16.28 12.84 -14.14
C ALA A 135 14.87 12.28 -13.93
N ALA A 136 14.69 10.97 -14.09
CA ALA A 136 13.40 10.33 -13.84
C ALA A 136 13.07 10.31 -12.35
N LEU A 137 14.04 9.96 -11.52
CA LEU A 137 13.83 9.89 -10.07
C LEU A 137 13.63 11.28 -9.45
N GLN A 138 14.37 12.31 -9.92
CA GLN A 138 14.17 13.69 -9.52
C GLN A 138 12.73 14.16 -9.82
N GLN A 139 12.16 13.78 -10.98
CA GLN A 139 10.77 14.08 -11.30
C GLN A 139 9.79 13.36 -10.36
N VAL A 140 10.03 12.10 -10.01
CA VAL A 140 9.19 11.34 -9.06
C VAL A 140 9.24 11.98 -7.68
N LEU A 141 10.44 12.18 -7.14
CA LEU A 141 10.65 12.78 -5.83
C LEU A 141 10.11 14.22 -5.78
N GLY A 142 10.31 15.00 -6.84
CA GLY A 142 9.77 16.37 -6.92
C GLY A 142 8.25 16.44 -6.88
N ARG A 143 7.55 15.38 -7.30
CA ARG A 143 6.08 15.27 -7.16
C ARG A 143 5.64 14.81 -5.77
N LEU A 144 6.49 14.11 -5.06
CA LEU A 144 6.22 13.67 -3.69
C LEU A 144 6.60 14.75 -2.67
N LEU A 145 7.71 15.42 -2.86
CA LEU A 145 8.29 16.32 -1.86
C LEU A 145 7.95 17.80 -2.06
N LEU A 146 7.53 18.20 -3.27
CA LEU A 146 7.26 19.60 -3.59
C LEU A 146 5.77 19.83 -3.88
N SER A 147 5.21 20.91 -3.34
CA SER A 147 3.84 21.32 -3.62
C SER A 147 3.63 21.65 -5.12
N LYS A 148 2.38 21.66 -5.56
CA LYS A 148 2.05 22.08 -6.93
C LYS A 148 2.48 23.54 -7.13
N GLU A 149 3.06 23.81 -8.30
CA GLU A 149 3.36 25.16 -8.72
C GLU A 149 2.07 26.00 -8.80
N ARG A 150 2.12 27.18 -8.20
CA ARG A 150 1.03 28.17 -8.26
C ARG A 150 1.62 29.48 -8.76
N ALA A 151 0.89 30.16 -9.65
CA ALA A 151 1.32 31.46 -10.18
C ALA A 151 1.67 32.43 -9.04
N GLY A 152 2.89 32.98 -9.06
CA GLY A 152 3.37 33.95 -8.09
C GLY A 152 3.78 33.41 -6.72
N ARG A 153 3.94 32.08 -6.57
CA ARG A 153 4.46 31.48 -5.34
C ARG A 153 5.47 30.38 -5.66
N ASP A 154 6.56 30.37 -4.93
CA ASP A 154 7.54 29.27 -4.97
C ASP A 154 6.91 27.98 -4.47
N ARG A 155 7.40 26.85 -4.98
CA ARG A 155 7.01 25.52 -4.55
C ARG A 155 7.57 25.26 -3.15
N GLY A 156 6.67 25.10 -2.17
CA GLY A 156 7.03 24.69 -0.82
C GLY A 156 7.25 23.17 -0.74
N PHE A 157 7.90 22.71 0.34
CA PHE A 157 8.00 21.30 0.66
C PHE A 157 6.70 20.78 1.26
N ILE A 158 6.35 19.55 0.92
CA ILE A 158 5.20 18.83 1.50
C ILE A 158 5.65 18.24 2.85
N SER A 159 4.92 18.55 3.92
CA SER A 159 5.09 17.88 5.21
C SER A 159 4.30 16.58 5.25
N TYR A 160 4.91 15.53 5.75
CA TYR A 160 4.27 14.23 5.98
C TYR A 160 3.92 13.99 7.45
N ALA A 161 4.18 14.95 8.33
CA ALA A 161 3.88 14.87 9.77
C ALA A 161 2.38 14.70 10.08
N GLU A 162 1.52 15.23 9.20
CA GLU A 162 0.06 15.14 9.33
C GLU A 162 -0.55 14.01 8.47
N LEU A 163 0.28 13.23 7.77
CA LEU A 163 -0.20 12.12 6.96
C LEU A 163 -0.63 10.97 7.87
N GLY A 164 -1.93 10.83 8.07
CA GLY A 164 -2.48 9.69 8.79
C GLY A 164 -2.41 8.40 7.95
N ILE A 165 -2.38 7.25 8.63
CA ILE A 165 -2.36 5.91 8.00
C ILE A 165 -3.54 5.71 7.07
N ASN A 166 -4.73 6.20 7.46
CA ASN A 166 -5.93 6.18 6.62
C ASN A 166 -5.77 6.99 5.32
N GLN A 167 -5.04 8.11 5.38
CA GLN A 167 -4.76 8.93 4.20
C GLN A 167 -3.73 8.26 3.28
N LEU A 168 -2.71 7.64 3.85
CA LEU A 168 -1.76 6.80 3.11
C LEU A 168 -2.52 5.66 2.41
N GLY A 169 -3.51 5.08 3.10
CA GLY A 169 -4.47 4.13 2.59
C GLY A 169 -5.22 4.61 1.36
N ALA A 170 -5.83 5.76 1.46
CA ALA A 170 -6.62 6.35 0.38
C ALA A 170 -5.77 6.69 -0.86
N VAL A 171 -4.52 7.13 -0.67
CA VAL A 171 -3.59 7.37 -1.79
C VAL A 171 -3.30 6.08 -2.55
N TYR A 172 -3.10 5.01 -1.83
CA TYR A 172 -2.83 3.72 -2.46
C TYR A 172 -4.03 3.17 -3.21
N GLU A 173 -5.18 3.14 -2.60
CA GLU A 173 -6.41 2.71 -3.25
C GLU A 173 -6.65 3.49 -4.55
N GLY A 174 -6.43 4.81 -4.53
CA GLY A 174 -6.46 5.64 -5.72
C GLY A 174 -5.50 5.15 -6.81
N LEU A 175 -4.27 4.78 -6.44
CA LEU A 175 -3.26 4.26 -7.36
C LEU A 175 -3.57 2.85 -7.87
N MET A 176 -4.25 2.03 -7.09
CA MET A 176 -4.68 0.67 -7.44
C MET A 176 -5.67 0.61 -8.59
N SER A 177 -6.42 1.68 -8.79
CA SER A 177 -7.35 1.79 -9.90
C SER A 177 -6.67 1.92 -11.26
N TYR A 178 -5.34 1.96 -11.29
CA TYR A 178 -4.55 2.06 -12.51
C TYR A 178 -4.05 0.69 -12.98
N THR A 179 -4.05 0.51 -14.29
CA THR A 179 -3.51 -0.69 -14.95
C THR A 179 -2.37 -0.36 -15.87
N GLY A 180 -1.38 -1.25 -15.88
CA GLY A 180 -0.25 -1.20 -16.81
C GLY A 180 -0.49 -2.10 -18.01
N VAL A 181 -0.24 -1.57 -19.22
CA VAL A 181 -0.30 -2.33 -20.46
C VAL A 181 0.81 -1.88 -21.40
N PHE A 182 1.41 -2.81 -22.15
CA PHE A 182 2.22 -2.45 -23.31
C PHE A 182 1.30 -2.32 -24.53
N ALA A 183 1.36 -1.19 -25.23
CA ALA A 183 0.58 -0.99 -26.45
C ALA A 183 0.96 -2.04 -27.52
N PRO A 184 0.05 -2.95 -27.90
CA PRO A 184 0.38 -4.01 -28.87
C PRO A 184 0.56 -3.46 -30.29
N THR A 185 -0.12 -2.36 -30.60
CA THR A 185 -0.04 -1.59 -31.85
C THR A 185 -0.05 -0.10 -31.50
N ASP A 186 -0.02 0.77 -32.49
CA ASP A 186 -0.26 2.19 -32.24
C ASP A 186 -1.71 2.40 -31.78
N MET A 187 -1.91 3.03 -30.63
CA MET A 187 -3.18 3.14 -29.94
C MET A 187 -3.52 4.60 -29.65
N PHE A 188 -4.79 4.97 -29.81
CA PHE A 188 -5.32 6.20 -29.21
C PHE A 188 -5.81 5.94 -27.78
N GLU A 189 -5.66 6.93 -26.92
CA GLU A 189 -6.33 6.93 -25.61
C GLU A 189 -7.68 7.62 -25.74
N VAL A 190 -8.73 6.93 -25.30
CA VAL A 190 -10.11 7.41 -25.34
C VAL A 190 -10.73 7.36 -23.95
N ALA A 191 -11.62 8.29 -23.67
CA ALA A 191 -12.29 8.43 -22.40
C ALA A 191 -13.67 9.10 -22.58
N PRO A 192 -14.63 8.91 -21.68
CA PRO A 192 -15.91 9.60 -21.78
C PRO A 192 -15.73 11.12 -21.82
N GLY A 193 -16.15 11.73 -22.93
CA GLY A 193 -15.98 13.17 -23.20
C GLY A 193 -14.51 13.62 -23.20
N GLY A 194 -13.58 12.74 -23.55
CA GLY A 194 -12.14 13.03 -23.63
C GLY A 194 -11.43 13.20 -22.27
N ASN A 195 -12.11 12.96 -21.14
CA ASN A 195 -11.56 13.17 -19.81
C ASN A 195 -11.08 11.87 -19.17
N PRO A 196 -9.75 11.60 -19.12
CA PRO A 196 -9.20 10.36 -18.59
C PRO A 196 -9.32 10.23 -17.06
N ALA A 197 -9.68 11.30 -16.34
CA ALA A 197 -9.87 11.25 -14.88
C ALA A 197 -11.06 10.37 -14.46
N LYS A 198 -11.98 10.07 -15.39
CA LYS A 198 -13.12 9.16 -15.18
C LYS A 198 -12.86 7.73 -15.65
N GLY A 199 -11.62 7.41 -15.99
CA GLY A 199 -11.21 6.17 -16.63
C GLY A 199 -10.97 6.35 -18.12
N SER A 200 -10.00 5.60 -18.65
CA SER A 200 -9.67 5.59 -20.08
C SER A 200 -9.43 4.18 -20.58
N TRP A 201 -9.48 3.99 -21.90
CA TRP A 201 -9.11 2.75 -22.56
C TRP A 201 -8.31 3.04 -23.83
N LEU A 202 -7.65 2.02 -24.35
CA LEU A 202 -6.83 2.12 -25.54
C LEU A 202 -7.57 1.48 -26.72
N VAL A 203 -7.58 2.18 -27.85
CA VAL A 203 -8.18 1.69 -29.09
C VAL A 203 -7.13 1.73 -30.19
N PRO A 204 -6.94 0.62 -30.97
CA PRO A 204 -6.06 0.64 -32.13
C PRO A 204 -6.41 1.79 -33.09
N VAL A 205 -5.37 2.47 -33.60
CA VAL A 205 -5.57 3.61 -34.52
C VAL A 205 -6.47 3.22 -35.72
N GLU A 206 -6.32 1.98 -36.22
CA GLU A 206 -7.07 1.43 -37.33
C GLU A 206 -8.57 1.24 -37.01
N ARG A 207 -8.95 1.07 -35.76
CA ARG A 207 -10.33 0.87 -35.30
C ARG A 207 -10.97 2.12 -34.69
N ALA A 208 -10.28 3.24 -34.78
CA ALA A 208 -10.73 4.48 -34.15
C ALA A 208 -11.67 5.34 -35.02
N THR A 209 -11.94 4.91 -36.24
CA THR A 209 -12.81 5.62 -37.22
C THR A 209 -14.26 5.75 -36.79
N ASP A 210 -14.74 4.80 -35.96
CA ASP A 210 -16.13 4.74 -35.52
C ASP A 210 -16.40 5.49 -34.21
N LEU A 211 -15.35 6.12 -33.63
CA LEU A 211 -15.44 6.82 -32.36
C LEU A 211 -15.71 8.31 -32.57
N ALA A 212 -16.52 8.89 -31.67
CA ALA A 212 -16.79 10.32 -31.68
C ALA A 212 -15.54 11.12 -31.30
N ASP A 213 -15.26 12.21 -32.01
CA ASP A 213 -14.08 13.06 -31.78
C ASP A 213 -13.96 13.55 -30.33
N LYS A 214 -15.07 13.83 -29.68
CA LYS A 214 -15.14 14.27 -28.27
C LYS A 214 -14.62 13.26 -27.27
N ASP A 215 -14.52 11.98 -27.61
CA ASP A 215 -14.10 10.91 -26.69
C ASP A 215 -12.59 10.63 -26.76
N PHE A 216 -11.89 11.29 -27.70
CA PHE A 216 -10.43 11.18 -27.72
C PHE A 216 -9.82 12.06 -26.64
N VAL A 217 -8.84 11.50 -25.90
CA VAL A 217 -8.03 12.29 -24.98
C VAL A 217 -7.09 13.17 -25.80
N MET A 218 -7.13 14.47 -25.55
CA MET A 218 -6.31 15.46 -26.26
C MET A 218 -5.06 15.82 -25.45
N VAL A 219 -3.96 16.09 -26.12
CA VAL A 219 -2.71 16.59 -25.56
C VAL A 219 -2.31 17.83 -26.33
N HIS A 220 -2.01 18.89 -25.60
CA HIS A 220 -1.50 20.11 -26.19
C HIS A 220 -0.01 19.95 -26.54
N ASP A 221 0.32 20.13 -27.82
CA ASP A 221 1.69 20.20 -28.32
C ASP A 221 2.02 21.68 -28.62
N PRO A 222 3.05 22.25 -28.00
CA PRO A 222 3.38 23.66 -28.17
C PRO A 222 3.65 24.09 -29.62
N VAL A 223 4.06 23.16 -30.46
CA VAL A 223 4.41 23.42 -31.88
C VAL A 223 3.27 23.09 -32.82
N ARG A 224 2.50 22.01 -32.52
CA ARG A 224 1.51 21.44 -33.44
C ARG A 224 0.05 21.63 -33.00
N GLY A 225 -0.16 22.30 -31.84
CA GLY A 225 -1.49 22.49 -31.25
C GLY A 225 -2.06 21.22 -30.61
N ASP A 226 -3.35 21.19 -30.42
CA ASP A 226 -4.03 20.05 -29.79
C ASP A 226 -4.07 18.84 -30.71
N ARG A 227 -3.66 17.69 -30.20
CA ARG A 227 -3.66 16.43 -30.92
C ARG A 227 -4.19 15.28 -30.08
N ARG A 228 -4.74 14.25 -30.73
CA ARG A 228 -5.16 13.02 -30.07
C ARG A 228 -3.96 12.34 -29.39
N LYS A 229 -4.12 11.97 -28.13
CA LYS A 229 -3.07 11.28 -27.37
C LYS A 229 -2.83 9.89 -27.95
N THR A 230 -1.64 9.69 -28.49
CA THR A 230 -1.22 8.46 -29.16
C THR A 230 -0.15 7.75 -28.37
N HIS A 231 -0.30 6.44 -28.21
CA HIS A 231 0.68 5.54 -27.63
C HIS A 231 1.22 4.62 -28.72
N ARG A 232 2.53 4.71 -28.98
CA ARG A 232 3.19 3.88 -30.01
C ARG A 232 3.35 2.44 -29.54
N THR A 233 3.40 1.52 -30.46
CA THR A 233 3.68 0.09 -30.27
C THR A 233 4.84 -0.14 -29.30
N GLY A 234 4.64 -1.03 -28.33
CA GLY A 234 5.61 -1.39 -27.31
C GLY A 234 5.84 -0.32 -26.21
N ARG A 235 5.08 0.77 -26.22
CA ARG A 235 5.12 1.76 -25.14
C ARG A 235 4.33 1.23 -23.93
N PHE A 236 4.91 1.37 -22.76
CA PHE A 236 4.20 1.14 -21.49
C PHE A 236 3.21 2.28 -21.25
N VAL A 237 1.96 1.91 -21.00
CA VAL A 237 0.88 2.83 -20.69
C VAL A 237 0.35 2.49 -19.31
N PHE A 238 0.29 3.48 -18.44
CA PHE A 238 -0.30 3.37 -17.11
C PHE A 238 -1.53 4.27 -17.08
N ARG A 239 -2.71 3.70 -16.96
CA ARG A 239 -3.97 4.40 -17.10
C ARG A 239 -4.98 4.00 -16.02
N LEU A 240 -5.87 4.92 -15.69
CA LEU A 240 -7.02 4.62 -14.84
C LEU A 240 -7.98 3.71 -15.59
N SER A 241 -8.26 2.53 -15.04
CA SER A 241 -9.21 1.58 -15.63
C SER A 241 -10.61 1.80 -15.04
N GLY A 242 -11.54 2.26 -15.88
CA GLY A 242 -12.91 2.48 -15.45
C GLY A 242 -13.68 1.18 -15.14
N ARG A 243 -13.41 0.11 -15.88
CA ARG A 243 -14.10 -1.18 -15.71
C ARG A 243 -13.57 -2.00 -14.53
N GLU A 244 -12.26 -2.00 -14.32
CA GLU A 244 -11.64 -2.80 -13.25
C GLU A 244 -11.98 -2.25 -11.88
N ARG A 245 -12.11 -0.92 -11.74
CA ARG A 245 -12.62 -0.30 -10.50
C ARG A 245 -14.07 -0.72 -10.20
N GLN A 246 -14.91 -0.83 -11.23
CA GLN A 246 -16.28 -1.34 -11.08
C GLN A 246 -16.32 -2.85 -10.79
N GLN A 247 -15.38 -3.61 -11.36
CA GLN A 247 -15.28 -5.05 -11.16
C GLN A 247 -14.66 -5.43 -9.81
N SER A 248 -13.68 -4.66 -9.35
CA SER A 248 -13.08 -4.88 -8.02
C SER A 248 -13.98 -4.41 -6.88
N ALA A 249 -15.00 -3.55 -7.19
CA ALA A 249 -15.87 -2.90 -6.22
C ALA A 249 -15.11 -2.26 -5.04
N SER A 250 -13.83 -1.96 -5.22
CA SER A 250 -12.96 -1.40 -4.19
C SER A 250 -13.23 0.10 -4.03
N TYR A 251 -13.86 0.46 -2.93
CA TYR A 251 -14.16 1.83 -2.58
C TYR A 251 -13.60 2.13 -1.18
N TYR A 252 -12.89 3.25 -1.07
CA TYR A 252 -12.46 3.74 0.22
C TYR A 252 -13.68 4.10 1.09
N THR A 253 -13.74 3.53 2.28
CA THR A 253 -14.77 3.88 3.25
C THR A 253 -14.23 5.00 4.16
N PRO A 254 -14.89 6.17 4.21
CA PRO A 254 -14.46 7.27 5.06
C PRO A 254 -14.36 6.85 6.54
N GLU A 255 -13.33 7.31 7.23
CA GLU A 255 -13.04 6.97 8.63
C GLU A 255 -14.23 7.22 9.57
N VAL A 256 -14.99 8.28 9.34
CA VAL A 256 -16.20 8.57 10.14
C VAL A 256 -17.21 7.43 10.08
N LEU A 257 -17.35 6.78 8.90
CA LEU A 257 -18.27 5.66 8.73
C LEU A 257 -17.73 4.38 9.35
N THR A 258 -16.44 4.09 9.18
CA THR A 258 -15.83 2.90 9.79
C THR A 258 -15.88 2.99 11.31
N ARG A 259 -15.51 4.14 11.86
CA ARG A 259 -15.55 4.41 13.30
C ARG A 259 -16.97 4.23 13.88
N PHE A 260 -17.95 4.84 13.23
CA PHE A 260 -19.35 4.72 13.67
C PHE A 260 -19.85 3.27 13.61
N THR A 261 -19.64 2.60 12.47
CA THR A 261 -20.13 1.24 12.26
C THR A 261 -19.51 0.26 13.24
N VAL A 262 -18.18 0.32 13.42
CA VAL A 262 -17.46 -0.51 14.38
C VAL A 262 -17.93 -0.22 15.81
N GLY A 263 -18.04 1.07 16.16
CA GLY A 263 -18.53 1.47 17.47
C GLY A 263 -19.90 0.91 17.81
N GLN A 264 -20.84 0.95 16.84
CA GLN A 264 -22.18 0.37 17.03
C GLN A 264 -22.11 -1.16 17.16
N ALA A 265 -21.33 -1.83 16.31
CA ALA A 265 -21.17 -3.29 16.39
C ALA A 265 -20.57 -3.73 17.74
N LEU A 266 -19.58 -3.01 18.25
CA LEU A 266 -18.99 -3.29 19.55
C LEU A 266 -19.93 -2.96 20.71
N ALA A 267 -20.73 -1.91 20.62
CA ALA A 267 -21.75 -1.58 21.61
C ALA A 267 -22.81 -2.69 21.76
N GLU A 268 -23.17 -3.33 20.63
CA GLU A 268 -24.09 -4.48 20.65
C GLU A 268 -23.42 -5.80 21.10
N LEU A 269 -22.11 -5.93 20.92
CA LEU A 269 -21.37 -7.16 21.23
C LEU A 269 -20.87 -7.19 22.66
N LEU A 270 -20.32 -6.06 23.15
CA LEU A 270 -19.75 -5.96 24.48
C LEU A 270 -20.87 -5.72 25.52
N ASP A 271 -20.66 -6.29 26.71
CA ASP A 271 -21.56 -6.12 27.86
C ASP A 271 -23.01 -6.55 27.60
N ARG A 272 -23.17 -7.55 26.74
CA ARG A 272 -24.48 -8.09 26.35
C ARG A 272 -25.21 -8.72 27.55
N ASP A 273 -26.52 -8.59 27.59
CA ASP A 273 -27.38 -9.16 28.60
C ASP A 273 -27.04 -8.72 30.05
N GLY A 274 -26.48 -7.53 30.20
CA GLY A 274 -26.10 -6.96 31.51
C GLY A 274 -24.84 -7.58 32.13
N ARG A 275 -24.11 -8.41 31.37
CA ARG A 275 -22.83 -8.99 31.76
C ARG A 275 -21.70 -8.11 31.31
N THR A 276 -20.81 -7.72 32.20
CA THR A 276 -19.59 -7.02 31.83
C THR A 276 -18.62 -8.00 31.15
N THR A 277 -18.21 -7.70 29.90
CA THR A 277 -17.22 -8.49 29.17
C THR A 277 -15.84 -8.31 29.77
N PRO A 278 -15.15 -9.36 30.23
CA PRO A 278 -13.81 -9.27 30.79
C PRO A 278 -12.77 -8.81 29.76
N ALA A 279 -11.71 -8.14 30.22
CA ALA A 279 -10.63 -7.68 29.33
C ALA A 279 -10.03 -8.83 28.50
N ASP A 280 -9.70 -9.94 29.12
CA ASP A 280 -9.06 -11.07 28.44
C ASP A 280 -10.00 -11.79 27.45
N GLU A 281 -11.32 -11.59 27.54
CA GLU A 281 -12.29 -12.09 26.57
C GLU A 281 -12.18 -11.30 25.26
N ILE A 282 -11.90 -9.99 25.33
CA ILE A 282 -11.64 -9.15 24.14
C ILE A 282 -10.48 -9.70 23.31
N LEU A 283 -9.40 -10.12 23.97
CA LEU A 283 -8.24 -10.70 23.29
C LEU A 283 -8.52 -12.07 22.63
N ARG A 284 -9.69 -12.66 22.86
CA ARG A 284 -10.12 -13.92 22.23
C ARG A 284 -11.17 -13.74 21.15
N MET A 285 -11.67 -12.52 20.96
CA MET A 285 -12.63 -12.22 19.90
C MET A 285 -11.99 -12.34 18.54
N SER A 286 -12.75 -12.77 17.54
CA SER A 286 -12.33 -12.77 16.14
C SER A 286 -12.98 -11.61 15.39
N ILE A 287 -12.19 -10.86 14.68
CA ILE A 287 -12.60 -9.81 13.76
C ILE A 287 -12.52 -10.40 12.36
N CYS A 288 -13.61 -10.42 11.62
CA CYS A 288 -13.64 -10.90 10.24
C CYS A 288 -14.14 -9.81 9.31
N GLU A 289 -13.32 -9.40 8.37
CA GLU A 289 -13.68 -8.46 7.32
C GLU A 289 -13.76 -9.19 5.98
N PRO A 290 -14.97 -9.53 5.50
CA PRO A 290 -15.18 -10.35 4.30
C PRO A 290 -15.02 -9.57 2.99
N ALA A 291 -14.85 -8.26 3.04
CA ALA A 291 -14.56 -7.37 1.93
C ALA A 291 -13.46 -6.38 2.35
N LEU A 292 -12.26 -6.93 2.55
CA LEU A 292 -11.17 -6.31 3.31
C LEU A 292 -10.76 -4.94 2.77
N GLY A 293 -10.73 -4.75 1.44
CA GLY A 293 -10.26 -3.50 0.85
C GLY A 293 -8.87 -3.13 1.38
N SER A 294 -8.76 -1.90 1.88
CA SER A 294 -7.55 -1.40 2.55
C SER A 294 -7.45 -1.77 4.04
N GLY A 295 -8.37 -2.57 4.57
CA GLY A 295 -8.40 -2.92 5.99
C GLY A 295 -8.96 -1.84 6.91
N ALA A 296 -9.71 -0.87 6.39
CA ALA A 296 -10.17 0.27 7.16
C ALA A 296 -11.05 -0.10 8.37
N PHE A 297 -11.94 -1.08 8.22
CA PHE A 297 -12.73 -1.61 9.33
C PHE A 297 -11.89 -2.43 10.31
N ALA A 298 -10.95 -3.22 9.80
CA ALA A 298 -10.04 -4.01 10.63
C ALA A 298 -9.16 -3.12 11.52
N ILE A 299 -8.62 -2.04 10.98
CA ILE A 299 -7.84 -1.04 11.71
C ILE A 299 -8.68 -0.39 12.80
N GLU A 300 -9.88 0.07 12.46
CA GLU A 300 -10.76 0.73 13.42
C GLU A 300 -11.21 -0.24 14.54
N ALA A 301 -11.55 -1.48 14.19
CA ALA A 301 -11.92 -2.50 15.16
C ALA A 301 -10.75 -2.85 16.11
N THR A 302 -9.54 -2.93 15.56
CA THR A 302 -8.32 -3.16 16.34
C THR A 302 -8.10 -2.03 17.35
N GLY A 303 -8.24 -0.79 16.91
CA GLY A 303 -8.09 0.39 17.78
C GLY A 303 -9.11 0.42 18.91
N GLN A 304 -10.39 0.33 18.57
CA GLN A 304 -11.47 0.40 19.57
C GLN A 304 -11.43 -0.78 20.56
N LEU A 305 -11.13 -2.00 20.09
CA LEU A 305 -10.97 -3.15 20.99
C LEU A 305 -9.76 -3.02 21.92
N ALA A 306 -8.64 -2.47 21.43
CA ALA A 306 -7.48 -2.21 22.25
C ALA A 306 -7.77 -1.19 23.38
N GLU A 307 -8.51 -0.12 23.07
CA GLU A 307 -8.97 0.86 24.05
C GLU A 307 -9.90 0.21 25.10
N GLN A 308 -10.88 -0.58 24.65
CA GLN A 308 -11.79 -1.32 25.52
C GLN A 308 -11.05 -2.32 26.41
N TYR A 309 -10.05 -3.02 25.86
CA TYR A 309 -9.21 -3.94 26.61
C TYR A 309 -8.48 -3.22 27.74
N LEU A 310 -7.77 -2.15 27.45
CA LEU A 310 -7.00 -1.41 28.47
C LEU A 310 -7.91 -0.78 29.52
N ALA A 311 -9.04 -0.19 29.10
CA ALA A 311 -9.99 0.40 30.05
C ALA A 311 -10.54 -0.64 31.04
N ARG A 312 -10.87 -1.85 30.57
CA ARG A 312 -11.37 -2.94 31.41
C ARG A 312 -10.25 -3.53 32.29
N LYS A 313 -9.06 -3.71 31.72
CA LYS A 313 -7.91 -4.26 32.46
C LYS A 313 -7.53 -3.39 33.65
N GLN A 314 -7.55 -2.07 33.48
CA GLN A 314 -7.32 -1.13 34.60
C GLN A 314 -8.38 -1.26 35.70
N LYS A 315 -9.66 -1.41 35.30
CA LYS A 315 -10.76 -1.61 36.26
C LYS A 315 -10.64 -2.95 37.02
N GLU A 316 -10.33 -4.04 36.30
CA GLU A 316 -10.19 -5.38 36.88
C GLU A 316 -9.01 -5.48 37.84
N THR A 317 -7.89 -4.84 37.50
CA THR A 317 -6.68 -4.90 38.32
C THR A 317 -6.64 -3.85 39.41
N GLY A 318 -7.52 -2.83 39.35
CA GLY A 318 -7.49 -1.69 40.24
C GLY A 318 -6.23 -0.79 40.09
N ARG A 319 -5.51 -0.97 38.96
CA ARG A 319 -4.28 -0.22 38.67
C ARG A 319 -4.47 0.63 37.42
N ALA A 320 -4.31 1.94 37.58
CA ALA A 320 -4.25 2.85 36.44
C ALA A 320 -2.91 2.71 35.70
N ILE A 321 -2.93 2.79 34.40
CA ILE A 321 -1.73 2.91 33.57
C ILE A 321 -1.27 4.37 33.64
N ASP A 322 0.03 4.58 33.84
CA ASP A 322 0.60 5.91 33.77
C ASP A 322 0.29 6.58 32.42
N PRO A 323 -0.15 7.85 32.39
CA PRO A 323 -0.40 8.55 31.15
C PRO A 323 0.76 8.55 30.15
N GLU A 324 2.00 8.54 30.62
CA GLU A 324 3.20 8.45 29.78
C GLU A 324 3.36 7.06 29.15
N ASP A 325 2.95 5.98 29.84
CA ASP A 325 3.01 4.61 29.36
C ASP A 325 1.79 4.20 28.50
N TYR A 326 0.68 4.92 28.63
CA TYR A 326 -0.57 4.55 27.99
C TYR A 326 -0.46 4.39 26.46
N PRO A 327 0.21 5.30 25.71
CA PRO A 327 0.37 5.15 24.27
C PRO A 327 1.11 3.86 23.87
N VAL A 328 2.14 3.50 24.63
CA VAL A 328 2.94 2.28 24.39
C VAL A 328 2.10 1.02 24.67
N GLN A 329 1.33 1.03 25.77
CA GLN A 329 0.46 -0.09 26.12
C GLN A 329 -0.68 -0.25 25.09
N LEU A 330 -1.25 0.86 24.64
CA LEU A 330 -2.28 0.86 23.59
C LEU A 330 -1.72 0.26 22.31
N GLN A 331 -0.54 0.69 21.89
CA GLN A 331 0.09 0.21 20.68
C GLN A 331 0.40 -1.30 20.77
N ARG A 332 0.85 -1.79 21.93
CA ARG A 332 1.06 -3.22 22.17
C ARG A 332 -0.23 -4.01 22.11
N ALA A 333 -1.32 -3.50 22.66
CA ALA A 333 -2.62 -4.13 22.61
C ALA A 333 -3.14 -4.19 21.15
N LYS A 334 -3.00 -3.11 20.39
CA LYS A 334 -3.31 -3.05 18.96
C LYS A 334 -2.51 -4.10 18.19
N ALA A 335 -1.19 -4.16 18.39
CA ALA A 335 -0.33 -5.13 17.71
C ALA A 335 -0.76 -6.58 17.99
N PHE A 336 -1.08 -6.89 19.25
CA PHE A 336 -1.58 -8.22 19.63
C PHE A 336 -2.89 -8.55 18.93
N ILE A 337 -3.88 -7.66 18.99
CA ILE A 337 -5.22 -7.86 18.39
C ILE A 337 -5.10 -8.00 16.87
N ALA A 338 -4.35 -7.14 16.21
CA ALA A 338 -4.14 -7.21 14.78
C ALA A 338 -3.56 -8.56 14.34
N LEU A 339 -2.53 -9.04 15.05
CA LEU A 339 -1.85 -10.28 14.70
C LEU A 339 -2.66 -11.52 15.02
N HIS A 340 -3.45 -11.53 16.10
CA HIS A 340 -4.10 -12.74 16.61
C HIS A 340 -5.60 -12.81 16.34
N ASN A 341 -6.28 -11.69 16.15
CA ASN A 341 -7.72 -11.63 16.13
C ASN A 341 -8.30 -11.26 14.77
N VAL A 342 -7.53 -10.59 13.89
CA VAL A 342 -8.00 -10.07 12.61
C VAL A 342 -7.91 -11.12 11.52
N TYR A 343 -9.01 -11.29 10.79
CA TYR A 343 -9.14 -12.11 9.58
C TYR A 343 -9.77 -11.26 8.48
N GLY A 344 -9.26 -11.38 7.26
CA GLY A 344 -9.80 -10.62 6.14
C GLY A 344 -9.66 -11.34 4.80
N VAL A 345 -10.61 -11.10 3.93
CA VAL A 345 -10.64 -11.67 2.57
C VAL A 345 -10.98 -10.58 1.57
N ASP A 346 -10.26 -10.55 0.45
CA ASP A 346 -10.59 -9.70 -0.69
C ASP A 346 -10.30 -10.42 -2.01
N LEU A 347 -11.11 -10.15 -3.04
CA LEU A 347 -10.90 -10.64 -4.39
C LEU A 347 -9.63 -10.10 -5.02
N ASN A 348 -9.29 -8.86 -4.66
CA ASN A 348 -8.14 -8.14 -5.17
C ASN A 348 -6.88 -8.45 -4.34
N ALA A 349 -5.94 -9.19 -4.92
CA ALA A 349 -4.66 -9.52 -4.26
C ALA A 349 -3.92 -8.29 -3.72
N THR A 350 -4.03 -7.17 -4.44
CA THR A 350 -3.33 -5.94 -4.07
C THR A 350 -4.03 -5.22 -2.91
N ALA A 351 -5.35 -5.35 -2.78
CA ALA A 351 -6.07 -4.86 -1.61
C ALA A 351 -5.61 -5.60 -0.34
N VAL A 352 -5.44 -6.92 -0.43
CA VAL A 352 -4.91 -7.74 0.67
C VAL A 352 -3.50 -7.30 1.07
N GLU A 353 -2.57 -7.20 0.10
CA GLU A 353 -1.20 -6.73 0.34
C GLU A 353 -1.19 -5.36 1.02
N PHE A 354 -2.13 -4.53 0.62
CA PHE A 354 -2.25 -3.20 1.18
C PHE A 354 -2.83 -3.20 2.60
N ALA A 355 -3.86 -3.97 2.85
CA ALA A 355 -4.41 -4.12 4.20
C ALA A 355 -3.35 -4.64 5.18
N GLU A 356 -2.47 -5.54 4.72
CA GLU A 356 -1.32 -5.99 5.51
C GLU A 356 -0.39 -4.82 5.88
N ILE A 357 -0.07 -3.96 4.91
CA ILE A 357 0.80 -2.80 5.14
C ILE A 357 0.14 -1.77 6.06
N THR A 358 -1.12 -1.42 5.83
CA THR A 358 -1.82 -0.42 6.66
C THR A 358 -2.07 -0.91 8.08
N LEU A 359 -2.47 -2.17 8.24
CA LEU A 359 -2.66 -2.76 9.55
C LEU A 359 -1.34 -2.84 10.32
N TRP A 360 -0.26 -3.20 9.63
CA TRP A 360 1.07 -3.19 10.20
C TRP A 360 1.49 -1.78 10.65
N LEU A 361 1.36 -0.76 9.79
CA LEU A 361 1.70 0.63 10.13
C LEU A 361 0.91 1.15 11.34
N ASP A 362 -0.40 0.84 11.41
CA ASP A 362 -1.25 1.25 12.53
C ASP A 362 -0.87 0.57 13.84
N THR A 363 -0.23 -0.59 13.77
CA THR A 363 0.06 -1.43 14.93
C THR A 363 1.54 -1.58 15.23
N MET A 364 2.40 -0.81 14.55
CA MET A 364 3.85 -0.85 14.77
C MET A 364 4.22 -0.56 16.22
N VAL A 365 5.14 -1.36 16.72
CA VAL A 365 5.74 -1.18 18.05
C VAL A 365 7.25 -1.18 17.91
N ARG A 366 7.91 -0.18 18.45
CA ARG A 366 9.37 -0.09 18.43
C ARG A 366 10.01 -1.37 18.97
N GLY A 367 10.97 -1.91 18.20
CA GLY A 367 11.72 -3.12 18.59
C GLY A 367 11.00 -4.45 18.29
N LEU A 368 9.84 -4.44 17.66
CA LEU A 368 9.20 -5.65 17.14
C LEU A 368 9.39 -5.76 15.61
N ASP A 369 9.60 -7.01 15.16
CA ASP A 369 9.61 -7.32 13.72
C ASP A 369 8.24 -7.02 13.10
N ALA A 370 8.22 -6.77 11.79
CA ALA A 370 6.96 -6.63 11.04
C ALA A 370 6.11 -7.91 11.19
N PRO A 371 4.84 -7.81 11.58
CA PRO A 371 3.98 -8.97 11.71
C PRO A 371 3.71 -9.60 10.34
N TRP A 372 3.55 -10.93 10.33
CA TRP A 372 3.16 -11.65 9.14
C TRP A 372 1.67 -12.01 9.19
N PHE A 373 0.87 -11.35 8.37
CA PHE A 373 -0.57 -11.55 8.31
C PHE A 373 -1.02 -12.62 7.31
N GLY A 374 -0.11 -13.20 6.54
CA GLY A 374 -0.42 -14.06 5.40
C GLY A 374 -1.22 -15.33 5.69
N LEU A 375 -1.42 -15.74 6.96
CA LEU A 375 -2.36 -16.80 7.32
C LEU A 375 -3.78 -16.29 7.53
N ARG A 376 -3.97 -14.99 7.78
CA ARG A 376 -5.24 -14.40 8.23
C ARG A 376 -5.85 -13.46 7.23
N LEU A 377 -5.02 -12.73 6.48
CA LEU A 377 -5.45 -11.89 5.38
C LEU A 377 -5.23 -12.65 4.07
N ARG A 378 -6.30 -12.90 3.32
CA ARG A 378 -6.27 -13.81 2.17
C ARG A 378 -6.95 -13.22 0.95
N ARG A 379 -6.37 -13.55 -0.20
CA ARG A 379 -7.08 -13.35 -1.46
C ARG A 379 -8.11 -14.46 -1.64
N GLY A 380 -9.36 -14.12 -1.89
CA GLY A 380 -10.41 -15.07 -2.14
C GLY A 380 -11.77 -14.41 -2.33
N ASP A 381 -12.75 -15.21 -2.71
CA ASP A 381 -14.16 -14.81 -2.74
C ASP A 381 -14.80 -15.21 -1.41
N SER A 382 -15.26 -14.23 -0.64
CA SER A 382 -15.86 -14.46 0.67
C SER A 382 -17.28 -15.06 0.59
N LEU A 383 -17.92 -14.97 -0.58
CA LEU A 383 -19.27 -15.51 -0.81
C LEU A 383 -19.22 -16.90 -1.47
N ILE A 384 -18.23 -17.12 -2.35
CA ILE A 384 -18.07 -18.36 -3.11
C ILE A 384 -16.74 -19.00 -2.69
N GLY A 385 -16.70 -19.53 -1.48
CA GLY A 385 -15.53 -20.21 -0.95
C GLY A 385 -15.74 -21.71 -0.80
N ALA A 386 -14.64 -22.45 -0.65
CA ALA A 386 -14.69 -23.83 -0.19
C ALA A 386 -15.27 -23.85 1.24
N ARG A 387 -16.38 -24.55 1.42
CA ARG A 387 -16.96 -24.79 2.74
C ARG A 387 -16.51 -26.15 3.25
N HIS A 388 -16.78 -26.42 4.51
CA HIS A 388 -16.61 -27.76 5.10
C HIS A 388 -17.55 -28.81 4.51
N GLY A 389 -18.22 -28.48 3.40
CA GLY A 389 -19.16 -29.37 2.75
C GLY A 389 -19.21 -29.14 1.24
N PHE A 390 -19.55 -30.18 0.49
CA PHE A 390 -19.69 -30.16 -0.96
C PHE A 390 -21.00 -30.80 -1.40
N TYR A 391 -21.41 -30.50 -2.62
CA TYR A 391 -22.47 -31.20 -3.35
C TYR A 391 -21.81 -32.03 -4.47
N THR A 392 -22.32 -33.21 -4.71
CA THR A 392 -21.87 -34.05 -5.81
C THR A 392 -22.28 -33.43 -7.15
N THR A 393 -21.55 -33.79 -8.22
CA THR A 393 -21.90 -33.37 -9.58
C THR A 393 -23.30 -33.80 -9.98
N GLY A 394 -23.81 -34.96 -9.50
CA GLY A 394 -25.16 -35.40 -9.68
C GLY A 394 -26.17 -34.46 -9.04
N GLN A 395 -25.97 -34.10 -7.77
CA GLN A 395 -26.84 -33.17 -7.05
C GLN A 395 -26.86 -31.77 -7.68
N VAL A 396 -25.75 -31.37 -8.32
CA VAL A 396 -25.71 -30.11 -9.06
C VAL A 396 -26.47 -30.21 -10.37
N ALA A 397 -26.34 -31.32 -11.10
CA ALA A 397 -26.99 -31.57 -12.36
C ALA A 397 -28.52 -31.67 -12.24
N ASP A 398 -29.04 -32.40 -11.23
CA ASP A 398 -30.45 -32.59 -10.98
C ASP A 398 -31.08 -31.50 -10.09
N ARG A 399 -30.27 -30.51 -9.70
CA ARG A 399 -30.66 -29.38 -8.83
C ARG A 399 -31.15 -29.78 -7.41
N SER A 400 -30.90 -30.99 -6.97
CA SER A 400 -31.28 -31.45 -5.62
C SER A 400 -30.48 -30.75 -4.52
N TRP A 401 -29.34 -30.11 -4.84
CA TRP A 401 -28.57 -29.27 -3.92
C TRP A 401 -29.38 -28.15 -3.26
N ARG A 402 -30.52 -27.76 -3.86
CA ARG A 402 -31.41 -26.70 -3.33
C ARG A 402 -32.11 -27.12 -2.03
N THR A 403 -32.31 -28.40 -1.83
CA THR A 403 -33.03 -28.96 -0.69
C THR A 403 -32.18 -29.94 0.13
N ALA A 404 -31.11 -30.48 -0.45
CA ALA A 404 -30.22 -31.39 0.22
C ALA A 404 -29.21 -30.64 1.11
N ARG A 405 -28.78 -31.28 2.20
CA ARG A 405 -27.63 -30.79 2.97
C ARG A 405 -26.34 -31.13 2.21
N PRO A 406 -25.33 -30.23 2.24
CA PRO A 406 -24.02 -30.55 1.70
C PRO A 406 -23.40 -31.72 2.47
N THR A 407 -22.58 -32.51 1.79
CA THR A 407 -21.76 -33.53 2.43
C THR A 407 -20.57 -32.87 3.12
N ASP A 408 -20.40 -33.10 4.42
CA ASP A 408 -19.29 -32.53 5.18
C ASP A 408 -17.94 -33.11 4.72
N VAL A 409 -16.96 -32.25 4.62
CA VAL A 409 -15.57 -32.63 4.40
C VAL A 409 -14.88 -32.64 5.76
N PRO A 410 -14.29 -33.76 6.19
CA PRO A 410 -13.48 -33.78 7.39
C PRO A 410 -12.32 -32.78 7.25
N LEU A 411 -12.07 -31.99 8.26
CA LEU A 411 -10.83 -31.21 8.39
C LEU A 411 -9.76 -32.21 8.83
N GLU A 412 -8.80 -32.49 7.95
CA GLU A 412 -7.57 -33.18 8.32
C GLU A 412 -6.60 -32.24 9.05
#